data_dd275f86b3795d4563f0f5934ef0a194
#
_entry.id   dd275f86b3795d4563f0f5934ef0a194
#
_cell.length_a   1.000
_cell.length_b   1.000
_cell.length_c   1.000
_cell.angle_alpha   90.00
_cell.angle_beta   90.00
_cell.angle_gamma   90.00
#
_symmetry.space_group_name_H-M   'P 1'
#
loop_
_entity.id
_entity.type
_entity.pdbx_description
1 polymer ?
#
loop_
_entity_poly.entity_id
_entity_poly.type
_entity_poly.pdbx_seq_one_letter_code
_entity_poly.pdbx_strand_id
1 'polypeptide(L)'
;MNNSTPTNELTPPQPDILIQFDDVSLIRNQRPLVSHITWQVAAGQRWIIVGPNGAGKTTLMRLAAAEEFPSTGTIWLLGERIGRTDMRDLRAAIGMCSSAVAGRIPTGEKVIDLVISAGYAILGRWREEYDSEDLDRAAGMLTQVGASHLADRTWGTLSEGERKRVLIARSLMANPELLLLDEPSAGMDLGGREDLVAYLGELATDPDAPTLVMVTHHVEEIPTGFTHALLLDQGGIVTAGPIEQVLTSDNLSAAFHQPIQVDHVGGRFFAHR
;
A
#
# COMPACT_ATOMS: atom_id res chain seq x y z
N MET A 1 -26.01 -31.94 30.13
CA MET A 1 -25.35 -30.68 30.42
C MET A 1 -24.70 -30.24 29.11
N ASN A 2 -25.41 -29.38 28.36
CA ASN A 2 -24.92 -28.85 27.10
C ASN A 2 -23.97 -27.69 27.40
N ASN A 3 -22.69 -27.89 27.21
CA ASN A 3 -21.69 -26.82 27.19
C ASN A 3 -21.66 -26.21 25.77
N SER A 4 -22.57 -25.29 25.49
CA SER A 4 -22.46 -24.39 24.37
C SER A 4 -21.45 -23.30 24.75
N THR A 5 -20.22 -23.45 24.29
CA THR A 5 -19.24 -22.35 24.27
C THR A 5 -19.85 -21.21 23.43
N PRO A 6 -19.95 -19.99 23.94
CA PRO A 6 -20.43 -18.88 23.11
C PRO A 6 -19.43 -18.67 21.98
N THR A 7 -19.84 -18.94 20.76
CA THR A 7 -19.20 -18.43 19.56
C THR A 7 -19.30 -16.92 19.62
N ASN A 8 -18.23 -16.27 20.02
CA ASN A 8 -18.09 -14.83 19.93
C ASN A 8 -18.06 -14.48 18.43
N GLU A 9 -19.24 -14.28 17.84
CA GLU A 9 -19.35 -13.80 16.47
C GLU A 9 -18.87 -12.34 16.50
N LEU A 10 -17.63 -12.16 16.08
CA LEU A 10 -17.04 -10.84 15.91
C LEU A 10 -17.92 -10.08 14.91
N THR A 11 -18.46 -8.95 15.32
CA THR A 11 -19.29 -8.08 14.49
C THR A 11 -18.42 -7.50 13.37
N PRO A 12 -18.87 -7.53 12.10
CA PRO A 12 -18.14 -6.88 11.01
C PRO A 12 -18.01 -5.36 11.27
N PRO A 13 -16.95 -4.73 10.73
CA PRO A 13 -16.75 -3.29 10.85
C PRO A 13 -17.92 -2.51 10.23
N GLN A 14 -17.96 -1.22 10.51
CA GLN A 14 -18.89 -0.31 9.83
C GLN A 14 -18.56 -0.30 8.32
N PRO A 15 -19.55 -0.08 7.43
CA PRO A 15 -19.37 -0.18 5.98
C PRO A 15 -18.31 0.76 5.39
N ASP A 16 -17.98 1.85 6.07
CA ASP A 16 -16.97 2.82 5.69
C ASP A 16 -15.54 2.42 6.13
N ILE A 17 -15.38 1.37 6.92
CA ILE A 17 -14.07 0.87 7.34
C ILE A 17 -13.56 -0.15 6.34
N LEU A 18 -12.51 0.20 5.60
CA LEU A 18 -11.91 -0.65 4.56
C LEU A 18 -10.83 -1.59 5.11
N ILE A 19 -10.12 -1.17 6.17
CA ILE A 19 -9.16 -2.00 6.87
C ILE A 19 -9.49 -1.96 8.36
N GLN A 20 -9.61 -3.12 8.98
CA GLN A 20 -9.65 -3.23 10.43
C GLN A 20 -8.77 -4.38 10.91
N PHE A 21 -7.85 -4.06 11.77
CA PHE A 21 -7.00 -5.00 12.50
C PHE A 21 -7.39 -4.95 13.97
N ASP A 22 -7.75 -6.12 14.52
CA ASP A 22 -8.15 -6.29 15.92
C ASP A 22 -7.13 -7.20 16.61
N ASP A 23 -6.23 -6.60 17.40
CA ASP A 23 -5.17 -7.27 18.17
C ASP A 23 -4.34 -8.27 17.34
N VAL A 24 -3.92 -7.84 16.15
CA VAL A 24 -3.26 -8.69 15.15
C VAL A 24 -1.79 -8.86 15.46
N SER A 25 -1.33 -10.13 15.48
CA SER A 25 0.08 -10.45 15.50
C SER A 25 0.44 -11.44 14.41
N LEU A 26 1.62 -11.29 13.82
CA LEU A 26 2.21 -12.26 12.89
C LEU A 26 3.56 -12.75 13.41
N ILE A 27 3.65 -14.06 13.67
CA ILE A 27 4.84 -14.71 14.20
C ILE A 27 5.40 -15.64 13.12
N ARG A 28 6.68 -15.54 12.83
CA ARG A 28 7.41 -16.45 11.94
C ARG A 28 8.71 -16.91 12.62
N ASN A 29 8.98 -18.21 12.58
CA ASN A 29 10.15 -18.81 13.21
C ASN A 29 10.35 -18.36 14.67
N GLN A 30 9.26 -18.36 15.44
CA GLN A 30 9.21 -17.93 16.85
C GLN A 30 9.58 -16.44 17.08
N ARG A 31 9.64 -15.63 16.02
CA ARG A 31 9.89 -14.18 16.12
C ARG A 31 8.62 -13.42 15.68
N PRO A 32 8.15 -12.48 16.48
CA PRO A 32 7.08 -11.61 16.07
C PRO A 32 7.62 -10.65 14.99
N LEU A 33 6.91 -10.57 13.87
CA LEU A 33 7.15 -9.58 12.80
C LEU A 33 6.32 -8.34 13.03
N VAL A 34 5.08 -8.52 13.51
CA VAL A 34 4.21 -7.48 14.07
C VAL A 34 3.46 -8.06 15.26
N SER A 35 3.14 -7.22 16.25
CA SER A 35 2.55 -7.63 17.53
C SER A 35 1.48 -6.66 17.98
N HIS A 36 0.32 -7.19 18.36
CA HIS A 36 -0.78 -6.45 18.97
C HIS A 36 -1.21 -5.21 18.18
N ILE A 37 -1.26 -5.36 16.85
CA ILE A 37 -1.69 -4.28 15.96
C ILE A 37 -3.21 -4.13 16.04
N THR A 38 -3.66 -2.95 16.47
CA THR A 38 -5.05 -2.50 16.38
C THR A 38 -5.07 -1.23 15.55
N TRP A 39 -5.66 -1.30 14.36
CA TRP A 39 -5.62 -0.22 13.39
C TRP A 39 -6.85 -0.25 12.50
N GLN A 40 -7.37 0.93 12.13
CA GLN A 40 -8.51 1.09 11.24
C GLN A 40 -8.20 2.14 10.17
N VAL A 41 -8.68 1.87 8.95
CA VAL A 41 -8.66 2.81 7.83
C VAL A 41 -10.07 2.93 7.27
N ALA A 42 -10.60 4.13 7.28
CA ALA A 42 -11.89 4.44 6.68
C ALA A 42 -11.75 4.85 5.20
N ALA A 43 -12.81 4.68 4.46
CA ALA A 43 -12.90 5.14 3.07
C ALA A 43 -12.55 6.63 2.94
N GLY A 44 -11.82 6.98 1.89
CA GLY A 44 -11.39 8.36 1.66
C GLY A 44 -10.22 8.85 2.52
N GLN A 45 -9.77 8.09 3.51
CA GLN A 45 -8.54 8.42 4.23
C GLN A 45 -7.29 8.13 3.39
N ARG A 46 -6.23 8.90 3.63
CA ARG A 46 -4.92 8.75 3.00
C ARG A 46 -3.90 8.53 4.11
N TRP A 47 -3.36 7.33 4.18
CA TRP A 47 -2.50 6.90 5.28
C TRP A 47 -1.05 6.76 4.84
N ILE A 48 -0.15 7.27 5.68
CA ILE A 48 1.28 6.99 5.57
C ILE A 48 1.75 6.13 6.75
N ILE A 49 2.48 5.07 6.47
CA ILE A 49 3.14 4.23 7.49
C ILE A 49 4.62 4.54 7.46
N VAL A 50 5.14 5.03 8.59
CA VAL A 50 6.54 5.42 8.76
C VAL A 50 7.16 4.60 9.89
N GLY A 51 8.47 4.42 9.85
CA GLY A 51 9.24 3.75 10.90
C GLY A 51 10.58 3.24 10.40
N PRO A 52 11.48 2.85 11.30
CA PRO A 52 12.81 2.37 10.94
C PRO A 52 12.77 1.07 10.12
N ASN A 53 13.92 0.72 9.51
CA ASN A 53 14.04 -0.56 8.82
C ASN A 53 13.88 -1.71 9.80
N GLY A 54 13.11 -2.73 9.40
CA GLY A 54 12.78 -3.86 10.28
C GLY A 54 11.61 -3.61 11.25
N ALA A 55 10.98 -2.44 11.25
CA ALA A 55 9.84 -2.13 12.12
C ALA A 55 8.56 -2.95 11.83
N GLY A 56 8.50 -3.71 10.71
CA GLY A 56 7.34 -4.52 10.34
C GLY A 56 6.42 -3.89 9.27
N LYS A 57 6.81 -2.76 8.67
CA LYS A 57 5.99 -2.01 7.69
C LYS A 57 5.52 -2.87 6.50
N THR A 58 6.46 -3.52 5.80
CA THR A 58 6.13 -4.44 4.69
C THR A 58 5.27 -5.62 5.14
N THR A 59 5.48 -6.12 6.37
CA THR A 59 4.65 -7.18 6.94
C THR A 59 3.21 -6.70 7.14
N LEU A 60 3.04 -5.49 7.69
CA LEU A 60 1.73 -4.87 7.87
C LEU A 60 1.02 -4.67 6.53
N MET A 61 1.75 -4.21 5.51
CA MET A 61 1.22 -4.06 4.15
C MET A 61 0.78 -5.39 3.54
N ARG A 62 1.56 -6.47 3.71
CA ARG A 62 1.20 -7.80 3.20
C ARG A 62 -0.03 -8.38 3.88
N LEU A 63 -0.23 -8.10 5.17
CA LEU A 63 -1.46 -8.43 5.88
C LEU A 63 -2.64 -7.63 5.32
N ALA A 64 -2.47 -6.31 5.08
CA ALA A 64 -3.49 -5.44 4.47
C ALA A 64 -3.79 -5.77 3.01
N ALA A 65 -2.84 -6.38 2.29
CA ALA A 65 -3.02 -6.89 0.91
C ALA A 65 -3.62 -8.30 0.85
N ALA A 66 -4.00 -8.88 2.00
CA ALA A 66 -4.45 -10.27 2.09
C ALA A 66 -3.44 -11.29 1.52
N GLU A 67 -2.15 -10.96 1.50
CA GLU A 67 -1.06 -11.87 1.06
C GLU A 67 -0.58 -12.77 2.20
N GLU A 68 -0.75 -12.33 3.45
CA GLU A 68 -0.40 -13.07 4.67
C GLU A 68 -1.62 -13.23 5.58
N PHE A 69 -1.59 -14.26 6.42
CA PHE A 69 -2.61 -14.51 7.43
C PHE A 69 -2.05 -14.22 8.82
N PRO A 70 -2.82 -13.58 9.72
CA PRO A 70 -2.35 -13.33 11.08
C PRO A 70 -2.14 -14.65 11.84
N SER A 71 -1.19 -14.64 12.78
CA SER A 71 -1.01 -15.74 13.75
C SER A 71 -2.06 -15.67 14.86
N THR A 72 -2.40 -14.46 15.29
CA THR A 72 -3.46 -14.15 16.28
C THR A 72 -4.19 -12.87 15.87
N GLY A 73 -5.36 -12.64 16.46
CA GLY A 73 -6.20 -11.49 16.14
C GLY A 73 -7.08 -11.71 14.91
N THR A 74 -7.74 -10.66 14.48
CA THR A 74 -8.67 -10.70 13.35
C THR A 74 -8.40 -9.54 12.40
N ILE A 75 -8.47 -9.81 11.09
CA ILE A 75 -8.36 -8.80 10.04
C ILE A 75 -9.66 -8.82 9.24
N TRP A 76 -10.20 -7.62 9.03
CA TRP A 76 -11.27 -7.35 8.09
C TRP A 76 -10.75 -6.41 7.00
N LEU A 77 -11.00 -6.74 5.75
CA LEU A 77 -10.66 -5.94 4.58
C LEU A 77 -11.90 -5.80 3.70
N LEU A 78 -12.29 -4.58 3.36
CA LEU A 78 -13.45 -4.30 2.51
C LEU A 78 -14.74 -4.99 3.03
N GLY A 79 -14.91 -5.04 4.36
CA GLY A 79 -16.03 -5.72 5.00
C GLY A 79 -15.91 -7.24 5.12
N GLU A 80 -14.90 -7.84 4.51
CA GLU A 80 -14.70 -9.28 4.46
C GLU A 80 -13.64 -9.75 5.49
N ARG A 81 -13.96 -10.81 6.23
CA ARG A 81 -13.02 -11.36 7.22
C ARG A 81 -11.99 -12.28 6.56
N ILE A 82 -10.71 -11.98 6.74
CA ILE A 82 -9.61 -12.80 6.26
C ILE A 82 -9.72 -14.24 6.78
N GLY A 83 -9.62 -15.20 5.85
CA GLY A 83 -9.72 -16.64 6.13
C GLY A 83 -11.15 -17.20 6.16
N ARG A 84 -12.18 -16.39 5.88
CA ARG A 84 -13.58 -16.82 5.77
C ARG A 84 -14.26 -16.45 4.45
N THR A 85 -13.56 -15.78 3.55
CA THR A 85 -14.05 -15.31 2.25
C THR A 85 -13.18 -15.80 1.11
N ASP A 86 -13.66 -15.67 -0.14
CA ASP A 86 -12.81 -15.96 -1.32
C ASP A 86 -11.74 -14.87 -1.45
N MET A 87 -10.50 -15.28 -1.24
CA MET A 87 -9.34 -14.37 -1.25
C MET A 87 -9.02 -13.83 -2.65
N ARG A 88 -9.57 -14.43 -3.71
CA ARG A 88 -9.32 -13.96 -5.10
C ARG A 88 -10.11 -12.70 -5.38
N ASP A 89 -11.39 -12.68 -5.04
CA ASP A 89 -12.25 -11.51 -5.22
C ASP A 89 -11.77 -10.35 -4.36
N LEU A 90 -11.42 -10.63 -3.10
CA LEU A 90 -10.88 -9.62 -2.20
C LEU A 90 -9.58 -9.00 -2.73
N ARG A 91 -8.64 -9.81 -3.22
CA ARG A 91 -7.38 -9.30 -3.78
C ARG A 91 -7.56 -8.54 -5.08
N ALA A 92 -8.60 -8.82 -5.85
CA ALA A 92 -8.91 -8.07 -7.06
C ALA A 92 -9.32 -6.62 -6.77
N ALA A 93 -9.96 -6.38 -5.61
CA ALA A 93 -10.36 -5.05 -5.15
C ALA A 93 -9.22 -4.28 -4.43
N ILE A 94 -8.04 -4.90 -4.26
CA ILE A 94 -6.87 -4.30 -3.61
C ILE A 94 -5.74 -4.16 -4.62
N GLY A 95 -5.40 -2.94 -4.98
CA GLY A 95 -4.20 -2.63 -5.77
C GLY A 95 -2.94 -2.67 -4.89
N MET A 96 -1.91 -3.42 -5.31
CA MET A 96 -0.65 -3.51 -4.56
C MET A 96 0.55 -3.21 -5.46
N CYS A 97 1.33 -2.19 -5.06
CA CYS A 97 2.64 -1.90 -5.64
C CYS A 97 3.73 -2.26 -4.62
N SER A 98 4.47 -3.34 -4.86
CA SER A 98 5.56 -3.78 -3.99
C SER A 98 6.68 -4.47 -4.77
N SER A 99 7.86 -4.57 -4.17
CA SER A 99 9.00 -5.32 -4.74
C SER A 99 8.69 -6.82 -4.88
N ALA A 100 7.82 -7.37 -4.04
CA ALA A 100 7.39 -8.77 -4.13
C ALA A 100 6.57 -9.04 -5.41
N VAL A 101 5.70 -8.10 -5.79
CA VAL A 101 4.96 -8.16 -7.07
C VAL A 101 5.93 -8.05 -8.24
N ALA A 102 6.88 -7.09 -8.19
CA ALA A 102 7.90 -6.89 -9.20
C ALA A 102 8.71 -8.16 -9.52
N GLY A 103 9.12 -8.89 -8.46
CA GLY A 103 9.91 -10.11 -8.59
C GLY A 103 9.21 -11.29 -9.24
N ARG A 104 7.88 -11.25 -9.37
CA ARG A 104 7.07 -12.31 -9.99
C ARG A 104 6.78 -12.10 -11.47
N ILE A 105 7.08 -10.90 -12.00
CA ILE A 105 6.78 -10.54 -13.38
C ILE A 105 7.84 -11.12 -14.32
N PRO A 106 7.46 -11.83 -15.40
CA PRO A 106 8.39 -12.35 -16.38
C PRO A 106 9.15 -11.19 -17.08
N THR A 107 10.46 -11.36 -17.26
CA THR A 107 11.30 -10.30 -17.85
C THR A 107 10.94 -9.93 -19.29
N GLY A 108 10.36 -10.87 -20.03
CA GLY A 108 9.93 -10.68 -21.44
C GLY A 108 8.55 -10.06 -21.60
N GLU A 109 7.81 -9.81 -20.50
CA GLU A 109 6.46 -9.26 -20.58
C GLU A 109 6.47 -7.83 -21.09
N LYS A 110 5.58 -7.49 -22.04
CA LYS A 110 5.41 -6.11 -22.49
C LYS A 110 4.72 -5.28 -21.40
N VAL A 111 5.14 -4.03 -21.26
CA VAL A 111 4.60 -3.10 -20.25
C VAL A 111 3.09 -2.91 -20.42
N ILE A 112 2.61 -2.68 -21.64
CA ILE A 112 1.18 -2.49 -21.88
C ILE A 112 0.37 -3.75 -21.51
N ASP A 113 0.83 -4.92 -21.90
CA ASP A 113 0.17 -6.21 -21.59
C ASP A 113 0.19 -6.47 -20.08
N LEU A 114 1.29 -6.11 -19.40
CA LEU A 114 1.42 -6.21 -17.94
C LEU A 114 0.40 -5.33 -17.22
N VAL A 115 0.17 -4.10 -17.69
CA VAL A 115 -0.82 -3.18 -17.08
C VAL A 115 -2.23 -3.72 -17.30
N ILE A 116 -2.59 -4.07 -18.54
CA ILE A 116 -3.92 -4.59 -18.87
C ILE A 116 -4.26 -5.84 -18.08
N SER A 117 -3.28 -6.75 -17.91
CA SER A 117 -3.48 -8.02 -17.20
C SER A 117 -3.98 -7.87 -15.77
N ALA A 118 -3.80 -6.70 -15.15
CA ALA A 118 -4.30 -6.42 -13.80
C ALA A 118 -5.82 -6.34 -13.74
N GLY A 119 -6.48 -5.85 -14.79
CA GLY A 119 -7.94 -5.82 -14.89
C GLY A 119 -8.58 -7.21 -14.85
N TYR A 120 -7.80 -8.24 -15.20
CA TYR A 120 -8.20 -9.64 -15.20
C TYR A 120 -7.64 -10.43 -13.98
N ALA A 121 -7.07 -9.75 -13.00
CA ALA A 121 -6.43 -10.31 -11.80
C ALA A 121 -5.30 -11.32 -12.08
N ILE A 122 -4.59 -11.18 -13.20
CA ILE A 122 -3.46 -12.03 -13.62
C ILE A 122 -2.16 -11.25 -13.73
N LEU A 123 -1.02 -11.96 -13.74
CA LEU A 123 0.31 -11.39 -13.92
C LEU A 123 0.83 -11.70 -15.33
N GLY A 124 0.69 -10.73 -16.24
CA GLY A 124 1.09 -10.86 -17.64
C GLY A 124 -0.01 -11.46 -18.53
N ARG A 125 0.20 -11.30 -19.84
CA ARG A 125 -0.77 -11.78 -20.84
C ARG A 125 -0.67 -13.29 -20.99
N TRP A 126 -1.84 -13.97 -21.02
CA TRP A 126 -1.85 -15.42 -21.30
C TRP A 126 -2.59 -15.72 -22.61
N ARG A 127 -3.94 -15.75 -22.59
CA ARG A 127 -4.76 -16.10 -23.74
C ARG A 127 -5.92 -15.12 -23.98
N GLU A 128 -5.99 -14.09 -23.16
CA GLU A 128 -7.04 -13.08 -23.20
C GLU A 128 -6.88 -12.22 -24.47
N GLU A 129 -8.00 -11.95 -25.14
CA GLU A 129 -8.10 -10.93 -26.18
C GLU A 129 -8.51 -9.63 -25.48
N TYR A 130 -7.63 -8.64 -25.51
CA TYR A 130 -7.90 -7.32 -24.97
C TYR A 130 -8.63 -6.50 -26.02
N ASP A 131 -9.68 -5.80 -25.60
CA ASP A 131 -10.39 -4.88 -26.49
C ASP A 131 -9.73 -3.48 -26.53
N SER A 132 -10.32 -2.58 -27.33
CA SER A 132 -9.77 -1.22 -27.45
C SER A 132 -9.94 -0.41 -26.19
N GLU A 133 -10.95 -0.67 -25.36
CA GLU A 133 -11.20 0.03 -24.10
C GLU A 133 -10.13 -0.32 -23.06
N ASP A 134 -9.74 -1.61 -22.99
CA ASP A 134 -8.64 -2.08 -22.15
C ASP A 134 -7.31 -1.39 -22.52
N LEU A 135 -7.02 -1.32 -23.83
CA LEU A 135 -5.80 -0.68 -24.36
C LEU A 135 -5.77 0.81 -24.05
N ASP A 136 -6.88 1.52 -24.32
CA ASP A 136 -6.98 2.96 -24.07
C ASP A 136 -6.87 3.29 -22.58
N ARG A 137 -7.50 2.48 -21.73
CA ARG A 137 -7.41 2.63 -20.28
C ARG A 137 -5.99 2.39 -19.77
N ALA A 138 -5.32 1.33 -20.21
CA ALA A 138 -3.93 1.05 -19.81
C ALA A 138 -2.97 2.14 -20.28
N ALA A 139 -3.15 2.65 -21.50
CA ALA A 139 -2.38 3.78 -22.01
C ALA A 139 -2.62 5.05 -21.18
N GLY A 140 -3.87 5.30 -20.76
CA GLY A 140 -4.23 6.37 -19.82
C GLY A 140 -3.52 6.24 -18.47
N MET A 141 -3.54 5.05 -17.86
CA MET A 141 -2.83 4.79 -16.59
C MET A 141 -1.31 5.01 -16.72
N LEU A 142 -0.70 4.55 -17.82
CA LEU A 142 0.72 4.80 -18.07
C LEU A 142 1.03 6.29 -18.27
N THR A 143 0.10 7.03 -18.87
CA THR A 143 0.26 8.48 -19.07
C THR A 143 0.24 9.22 -17.73
N GLN A 144 -0.70 8.89 -16.86
CA GLN A 144 -0.84 9.50 -15.54
C GLN A 144 0.44 9.38 -14.69
N VAL A 145 1.13 8.24 -14.77
CA VAL A 145 2.38 8.01 -14.03
C VAL A 145 3.64 8.43 -14.81
N GLY A 146 3.51 9.10 -15.96
CA GLY A 146 4.64 9.54 -16.79
C GLY A 146 5.41 8.39 -17.46
N ALA A 147 4.76 7.26 -17.74
CA ALA A 147 5.37 6.03 -18.27
C ALA A 147 4.89 5.63 -19.68
N SER A 148 4.20 6.51 -20.41
CA SER A 148 3.67 6.22 -21.77
C SER A 148 4.72 5.73 -22.73
N HIS A 149 5.95 6.27 -22.66
CA HIS A 149 7.09 5.92 -23.52
C HIS A 149 7.62 4.49 -23.29
N LEU A 150 7.13 3.83 -22.23
CA LEU A 150 7.52 2.46 -21.85
C LEU A 150 6.56 1.40 -22.39
N ALA A 151 5.40 1.77 -22.94
CA ALA A 151 4.30 0.85 -23.29
C ALA A 151 4.76 -0.36 -24.13
N ASP A 152 5.62 -0.16 -25.11
CA ASP A 152 6.14 -1.21 -26.00
C ASP A 152 7.45 -1.88 -25.51
N ARG A 153 8.00 -1.41 -24.40
CA ARG A 153 9.21 -2.00 -23.81
C ARG A 153 8.87 -3.27 -23.04
N THR A 154 9.87 -4.11 -22.81
CA THR A 154 9.73 -5.30 -21.98
C THR A 154 10.16 -5.01 -20.53
N TRP A 155 9.47 -5.62 -19.57
CA TRP A 155 9.72 -5.47 -18.14
C TRP A 155 11.19 -5.59 -17.72
N GLY A 156 11.90 -6.57 -18.31
CA GLY A 156 13.31 -6.82 -17.99
C GLY A 156 14.26 -5.69 -18.38
N THR A 157 13.85 -4.80 -19.30
CA THR A 157 14.69 -3.68 -19.78
C THR A 157 14.49 -2.37 -19.01
N LEU A 158 13.55 -2.37 -18.06
CA LEU A 158 13.22 -1.17 -17.29
C LEU A 158 14.18 -0.98 -16.13
N SER A 159 14.52 0.29 -15.86
CA SER A 159 15.14 0.71 -14.61
C SER A 159 14.20 0.47 -13.42
N GLU A 160 14.71 0.56 -12.20
CA GLU A 160 13.91 0.36 -11.00
C GLU A 160 12.80 1.42 -10.87
N GLY A 161 13.10 2.68 -11.12
CA GLY A 161 12.12 3.76 -11.11
C GLY A 161 11.03 3.60 -12.18
N GLU A 162 11.41 3.20 -13.41
CA GLU A 162 10.45 2.88 -14.48
C GLU A 162 9.53 1.72 -14.08
N ARG A 163 10.08 0.67 -13.45
CA ARG A 163 9.30 -0.47 -12.93
C ARG A 163 8.28 -0.03 -11.89
N LYS A 164 8.65 0.85 -10.97
CA LYS A 164 7.75 1.38 -9.94
C LYS A 164 6.58 2.15 -10.56
N ARG A 165 6.83 3.03 -11.53
CA ARG A 165 5.77 3.75 -12.26
C ARG A 165 4.81 2.78 -12.96
N VAL A 166 5.32 1.77 -13.65
CA VAL A 166 4.51 0.74 -14.31
C VAL A 166 3.69 -0.07 -13.32
N LEU A 167 4.25 -0.42 -12.14
CA LEU A 167 3.50 -1.14 -11.10
C LEU A 167 2.37 -0.30 -10.51
N ILE A 168 2.55 1.01 -10.35
CA ILE A 168 1.48 1.90 -9.90
C ILE A 168 0.36 1.94 -10.96
N ALA A 169 0.70 2.17 -12.24
CA ALA A 169 -0.28 2.12 -13.33
C ALA A 169 -1.04 0.78 -13.35
N ARG A 170 -0.31 -0.33 -13.19
CA ARG A 170 -0.88 -1.68 -13.10
C ARG A 170 -1.84 -1.82 -11.91
N SER A 171 -1.47 -1.32 -10.75
CA SER A 171 -2.30 -1.45 -9.54
C SER A 171 -3.60 -0.63 -9.62
N LEU A 172 -3.62 0.45 -10.41
CA LEU A 172 -4.81 1.28 -10.66
C LEU A 172 -5.70 0.69 -11.78
N MET A 173 -5.16 -0.14 -12.68
CA MET A 173 -5.90 -0.71 -13.81
C MET A 173 -7.10 -1.55 -13.36
N ALA A 174 -7.00 -2.27 -12.23
CA ALA A 174 -8.07 -3.06 -11.65
C ALA A 174 -9.20 -2.23 -11.01
N ASN A 175 -9.10 -0.91 -10.99
CA ASN A 175 -10.02 0.00 -10.30
C ASN A 175 -10.23 -0.39 -8.82
N PRO A 176 -9.16 -0.48 -8.04
CA PRO A 176 -9.24 -0.97 -6.67
C PRO A 176 -10.00 0.01 -5.75
N GLU A 177 -10.60 -0.50 -4.68
CA GLU A 177 -11.14 0.32 -3.59
C GLU A 177 -10.03 0.77 -2.63
N LEU A 178 -8.97 -0.03 -2.54
CA LEU A 178 -7.82 0.19 -1.67
C LEU A 178 -6.52 0.07 -2.48
N LEU A 179 -5.68 1.11 -2.45
CA LEU A 179 -4.36 1.11 -3.09
C LEU A 179 -3.25 1.12 -2.03
N LEU A 180 -2.43 0.09 -2.07
CA LEU A 180 -1.32 -0.14 -1.15
C LEU A 180 0.02 0.07 -1.89
N LEU A 181 0.83 1.01 -1.41
CA LEU A 181 2.11 1.39 -2.00
C LEU A 181 3.27 1.12 -1.02
N ASP A 182 4.06 0.09 -1.26
CA ASP A 182 5.21 -0.26 -0.41
C ASP A 182 6.50 0.31 -1.01
N GLU A 183 6.98 1.41 -0.43
CA GLU A 183 8.16 2.18 -0.87
C GLU A 183 8.15 2.50 -2.39
N PRO A 184 7.13 3.24 -2.87
CA PRO A 184 6.93 3.43 -4.30
C PRO A 184 8.03 4.25 -4.99
N SER A 185 8.75 5.09 -4.26
CA SER A 185 9.83 5.97 -4.74
C SER A 185 11.24 5.35 -4.61
N ALA A 186 11.36 4.17 -3.99
CA ALA A 186 12.66 3.52 -3.80
C ALA A 186 13.38 3.28 -5.12
N GLY A 187 14.66 3.66 -5.19
CA GLY A 187 15.51 3.49 -6.38
C GLY A 187 15.29 4.55 -7.46
N MET A 188 14.48 5.57 -7.23
CA MET A 188 14.33 6.72 -8.13
C MET A 188 15.39 7.79 -7.86
N ASP A 189 15.76 8.51 -8.90
CA ASP A 189 16.50 9.76 -8.74
C ASP A 189 15.59 10.87 -8.18
N LEU A 190 16.19 12.02 -7.86
CA LEU A 190 15.47 13.13 -7.24
C LEU A 190 14.29 13.60 -8.12
N GLY A 191 14.51 13.76 -9.43
CA GLY A 191 13.45 14.25 -10.33
C GLY A 191 12.30 13.26 -10.43
N GLY A 192 12.62 11.99 -10.68
CA GLY A 192 11.60 10.92 -10.73
C GLY A 192 10.80 10.73 -9.45
N ARG A 193 11.47 10.92 -8.29
CA ARG A 193 10.81 10.90 -6.98
C ARG A 193 9.83 12.07 -6.81
N GLU A 194 10.26 13.29 -7.11
CA GLU A 194 9.40 14.48 -6.98
C GLU A 194 8.19 14.42 -7.93
N ASP A 195 8.37 13.95 -9.17
CA ASP A 195 7.26 13.71 -10.10
C ASP A 195 6.26 12.69 -9.54
N LEU A 196 6.74 11.60 -8.93
CA LEU A 196 5.87 10.60 -8.31
C LEU A 196 5.13 11.16 -7.09
N VAL A 197 5.83 11.91 -6.23
CA VAL A 197 5.23 12.55 -5.05
C VAL A 197 4.14 13.54 -5.49
N ALA A 198 4.38 14.33 -6.53
CA ALA A 198 3.38 15.25 -7.09
C ALA A 198 2.15 14.47 -7.60
N TYR A 199 2.34 13.43 -8.41
CA TYR A 199 1.27 12.58 -8.91
C TYR A 199 0.43 11.93 -7.78
N LEU A 200 1.10 11.38 -6.75
CA LEU A 200 0.40 10.79 -5.61
C LEU A 200 -0.34 11.86 -4.78
N GLY A 201 0.13 13.10 -4.77
CA GLY A 201 -0.57 14.24 -4.17
C GLY A 201 -1.84 14.60 -4.93
N GLU A 202 -1.79 14.64 -6.26
CA GLU A 202 -2.97 14.83 -7.11
C GLU A 202 -3.99 13.69 -6.87
N LEU A 203 -3.53 12.44 -6.88
CA LEU A 203 -4.37 11.27 -6.62
C LEU A 203 -4.97 11.32 -5.20
N ALA A 204 -4.24 11.80 -4.21
CA ALA A 204 -4.73 11.90 -2.83
C ALA A 204 -5.85 12.94 -2.66
N THR A 205 -5.93 13.93 -3.54
CA THR A 205 -6.97 14.98 -3.52
C THR A 205 -8.16 14.66 -4.43
N ASP A 206 -8.07 13.65 -5.28
CA ASP A 206 -9.16 13.19 -6.13
C ASP A 206 -10.21 12.43 -5.29
N PRO A 207 -11.49 12.88 -5.26
CA PRO A 207 -12.56 12.21 -4.52
C PRO A 207 -12.89 10.82 -5.06
N ASP A 208 -12.63 10.56 -6.34
CA ASP A 208 -12.91 9.28 -7.00
C ASP A 208 -11.72 8.30 -6.89
N ALA A 209 -10.60 8.75 -6.31
CA ALA A 209 -9.45 7.88 -6.12
C ALA A 209 -9.67 6.83 -5.02
N PRO A 210 -9.04 5.65 -5.13
CA PRO A 210 -9.08 4.63 -4.08
C PRO A 210 -8.56 5.18 -2.75
N THR A 211 -8.92 4.55 -1.64
CA THR A 211 -8.26 4.81 -0.36
C THR A 211 -6.78 4.43 -0.44
N LEU A 212 -5.90 5.34 -0.02
CA LEU A 212 -4.46 5.17 -0.18
C LEU A 212 -3.80 4.80 1.15
N VAL A 213 -2.96 3.77 1.13
CA VAL A 213 -2.01 3.46 2.20
C VAL A 213 -0.62 3.34 1.60
N MET A 214 0.30 4.18 2.02
CA MET A 214 1.67 4.20 1.53
C MET A 214 2.65 3.92 2.66
N VAL A 215 3.69 3.17 2.38
CA VAL A 215 4.84 2.99 3.28
C VAL A 215 6.03 3.74 2.72
N THR A 216 6.71 4.48 3.59
CA THR A 216 8.04 5.03 3.32
C THR A 216 8.87 5.08 4.59
N HIS A 217 10.18 5.19 4.46
CA HIS A 217 11.11 5.50 5.54
C HIS A 217 11.68 6.94 5.43
N HIS A 218 11.20 7.72 4.45
CA HIS A 218 11.56 9.10 4.18
C HIS A 218 10.35 10.03 4.30
N VAL A 219 10.30 10.88 5.31
CA VAL A 219 9.14 11.77 5.52
C VAL A 219 8.97 12.80 4.40
N GLU A 220 10.04 13.18 3.72
CA GLU A 220 10.03 14.06 2.55
C GLU A 220 9.37 13.46 1.31
N GLU A 221 9.12 12.16 1.30
CA GLU A 221 8.39 11.47 0.24
C GLU A 221 6.87 11.47 0.44
N ILE A 222 6.39 11.99 1.58
CA ILE A 222 4.97 12.05 1.89
C ILE A 222 4.30 13.10 1.00
N PRO A 223 3.34 12.69 0.13
CA PRO A 223 2.64 13.63 -0.73
C PRO A 223 1.71 14.56 0.06
N THR A 224 1.42 15.71 -0.49
CA THR A 224 0.34 16.57 0.00
C THR A 224 -1.00 15.82 -0.09
N GLY A 225 -1.96 16.13 0.80
CA GLY A 225 -3.26 15.46 0.80
C GLY A 225 -3.33 14.18 1.61
N PHE A 226 -2.21 13.65 2.13
CA PHE A 226 -2.25 12.57 3.12
C PHE A 226 -2.78 13.10 4.46
N THR A 227 -3.73 12.37 5.04
CA THR A 227 -4.53 12.82 6.18
C THR A 227 -4.13 12.18 7.50
N HIS A 228 -3.63 10.95 7.44
CA HIS A 228 -3.32 10.13 8.61
C HIS A 228 -1.93 9.52 8.52
N ALA A 229 -1.36 9.23 9.68
CA ALA A 229 -0.09 8.52 9.78
C ALA A 229 -0.16 7.41 10.82
N LEU A 230 0.64 6.37 10.61
CA LEU A 230 0.93 5.31 11.56
C LEU A 230 2.44 5.21 11.70
N LEU A 231 2.93 5.36 12.92
CA LEU A 231 4.34 5.23 13.24
C LEU A 231 4.57 3.86 13.88
N LEU A 232 5.44 3.07 13.24
CA LEU A 232 5.72 1.68 13.62
C LEU A 232 7.16 1.55 14.10
N ASP A 233 7.37 0.85 15.22
CA ASP A 233 8.68 0.43 15.69
C ASP A 233 8.61 -0.96 16.32
N GLN A 234 9.62 -1.78 16.09
CA GLN A 234 9.79 -3.13 16.65
C GLN A 234 8.54 -4.03 16.55
N GLY A 235 7.79 -3.90 15.45
CA GLY A 235 6.57 -4.65 15.20
C GLY A 235 5.32 -4.13 15.91
N GLY A 236 5.40 -3.03 16.66
CA GLY A 236 4.29 -2.41 17.38
C GLY A 236 3.97 -1.01 16.86
N ILE A 237 2.73 -0.55 17.08
CA ILE A 237 2.34 0.83 16.80
C ILE A 237 2.84 1.74 17.93
N VAL A 238 3.65 2.73 17.58
CA VAL A 238 4.06 3.80 18.51
C VAL A 238 2.92 4.79 18.68
N THR A 239 2.38 5.27 17.56
CA THR A 239 1.20 6.14 17.52
C THR A 239 0.54 6.09 16.14
N ALA A 240 -0.76 6.38 16.07
CA ALA A 240 -1.52 6.45 14.83
C ALA A 240 -2.65 7.49 14.95
N GLY A 241 -2.97 8.18 13.85
CA GLY A 241 -4.03 9.18 13.82
C GLY A 241 -3.79 10.28 12.78
N PRO A 242 -4.36 11.48 12.97
CA PRO A 242 -4.15 12.61 12.07
C PRO A 242 -2.65 12.89 11.88
N ILE A 243 -2.24 13.11 10.64
CA ILE A 243 -0.83 13.15 10.23
C ILE A 243 0.00 14.16 11.02
N GLU A 244 -0.55 15.36 11.25
CA GLU A 244 0.14 16.43 11.98
C GLU A 244 0.36 16.11 13.47
N GLN A 245 -0.50 15.23 14.06
CA GLN A 245 -0.36 14.80 15.45
C GLN A 245 0.63 13.65 15.60
N VAL A 246 0.84 12.88 14.55
CA VAL A 246 1.71 11.71 14.54
C VAL A 246 3.13 12.08 14.11
N LEU A 247 3.29 12.85 13.03
CA LEU A 247 4.61 13.23 12.49
C LEU A 247 5.19 14.44 13.25
N THR A 248 5.51 14.26 14.51
CA THR A 248 6.15 15.26 15.36
C THR A 248 7.60 14.87 15.65
N SER A 249 8.42 15.86 16.03
CA SER A 249 9.82 15.64 16.42
C SER A 249 9.95 14.60 17.54
N ASP A 250 9.09 14.69 18.55
CA ASP A 250 9.10 13.78 19.71
C ASP A 250 8.77 12.33 19.30
N ASN A 251 7.70 12.14 18.52
CA ASN A 251 7.27 10.82 18.09
C ASN A 251 8.31 10.15 17.15
N LEU A 252 8.84 10.92 16.18
CA LEU A 252 9.88 10.38 15.30
C LEU A 252 11.17 10.09 16.08
N SER A 253 11.57 10.97 16.99
CA SER A 253 12.75 10.71 17.83
C SER A 253 12.60 9.43 18.66
N ALA A 254 11.42 9.19 19.21
CA ALA A 254 11.12 7.97 19.96
C ALA A 254 11.19 6.73 19.08
N ALA A 255 10.53 6.73 17.92
CA ALA A 255 10.48 5.56 17.03
C ALA A 255 11.82 5.25 16.36
N PHE A 256 12.62 6.27 16.04
CA PHE A 256 13.93 6.10 15.40
C PHE A 256 15.09 6.03 16.38
N HIS A 257 14.83 6.15 17.70
CA HIS A 257 15.81 6.07 18.80
C HIS A 257 16.95 7.07 18.65
N GLN A 258 16.68 8.27 18.11
CA GLN A 258 17.65 9.34 17.91
C GLN A 258 16.95 10.70 17.83
N PRO A 259 17.63 11.80 18.20
CA PRO A 259 17.04 13.13 18.05
C PRO A 259 16.71 13.41 16.57
N ILE A 260 15.46 13.73 16.28
CA ILE A 260 14.96 14.13 14.95
C ILE A 260 14.13 15.38 15.13
N GLN A 261 14.39 16.38 14.28
CA GLN A 261 13.53 17.54 14.12
C GLN A 261 12.69 17.37 12.86
N VAL A 262 11.43 17.75 12.97
CA VAL A 262 10.46 17.68 11.86
C VAL A 262 10.01 19.09 11.56
N ASP A 263 10.19 19.50 10.30
CA ASP A 263 9.66 20.74 9.75
C ASP A 263 8.50 20.44 8.82
N HIS A 264 7.50 21.32 8.83
CA HIS A 264 6.36 21.27 7.91
C HIS A 264 6.36 22.55 7.07
N VAL A 265 6.74 22.42 5.80
CA VAL A 265 6.90 23.56 4.88
C VAL A 265 6.17 23.27 3.58
N GLY A 266 5.29 24.19 3.17
CA GLY A 266 4.55 24.07 1.90
C GLY A 266 3.65 22.83 1.82
N GLY A 267 3.14 22.34 2.95
CA GLY A 267 2.31 21.13 3.01
C GLY A 267 3.11 19.83 2.97
N ARG A 268 4.45 19.87 3.05
CA ARG A 268 5.34 18.70 3.06
C ARG A 268 6.14 18.64 4.37
N PHE A 269 6.43 17.42 4.79
CA PHE A 269 7.25 17.15 5.97
C PHE A 269 8.72 16.95 5.57
N PHE A 270 9.62 17.44 6.42
CA PHE A 270 11.07 17.24 6.29
C PHE A 270 11.61 16.82 7.66
N ALA A 271 12.54 15.87 7.67
CA ALA A 271 13.16 15.42 8.90
C ALA A 271 14.69 15.54 8.82
N HIS A 272 15.28 16.07 9.89
CA HIS A 272 16.72 16.21 10.02
C HIS A 272 17.17 16.05 11.48
N ARG A 273 18.47 15.95 11.69
CA ARG A 273 19.10 15.94 13.04
C ARG A 273 19.40 17.35 13.51
#